data_fbbda49f8e33fbfd9974da3e919c066b
#
_entry.id   fbbda49f8e33fbfd9974da3e919c066b
#
_cell.length_a   1.000
_cell.length_b   1.000
_cell.length_c   1.000
_cell.angle_alpha   90.00
_cell.angle_beta   90.00
_cell.angle_gamma   90.00
#
_symmetry.space_group_name_H-M   'P 1'
#
loop_
_entity.id
_entity.type
_entity.pdbx_description
1 polymer ?
#
loop_
_entity_poly.entity_id
_entity_poly.type
_entity_poly.pdbx_seq_one_letter_code
_entity_poly.pdbx_strand_id
1 'polypeptide(L)'
;MWIPKWQRDREREVDSPIPTQVVSNEEFIPRAQNERQAQVELLTMEMGMSRAKKLGMDRRQFMASSMGIATAFLAMNRVYGNYWDVDEAETYEPSAIEEKWPKGEYFVFDVQTHFTNGVAIGFRNIEFVRNMGFKLDNSVDAYAFPNFVKELFFDSETSMVVISGVPGKEIDRDSQGNKLEGADRTRAFGGNILPSWLMSQRKNDINQLAGCQRALCQGNCAPNHYWNRTTNSPDWPALFDQMEREVKGYGIDSWKWYCHTDPGRSGDGFKVDDEKLSYKFYEKSRELGLRVFSIHKGFASQSRTLGHLAHPGDVEKAALDHPDLTFVIYHSAIKHGTNEPQFKDPSFFDATTGDFAWHDALMKIKERHPEISNVYPEIGTSFGMLAIEHPVMAQHLIGKNIKYYGVDHVIWGTDCLWWGSPQWVIDAFKRFQISDELCDKFGYSKLTKEDKAKIFGLNAAKIYGVDVSEKRNALPADTLTRIKTAYLERGGLRDNAAYGWVRRQS
;
A
#
# COMPACT_ATOMS: atom_id res chain seq x y z
N MET A 1 -14.89 -18.11 -13.03
CA MET A 1 -14.96 -18.23 -11.54
C MET A 1 -13.79 -17.47 -10.95
N TRP A 2 -13.99 -16.83 -9.79
CA TRP A 2 -12.91 -16.20 -9.06
C TRP A 2 -12.37 -17.15 -8.01
N ILE A 3 -11.05 -17.19 -7.86
CA ILE A 3 -10.36 -18.05 -6.88
C ILE A 3 -9.23 -17.25 -6.22
N PRO A 4 -8.81 -17.63 -5.01
CA PRO A 4 -7.58 -17.09 -4.44
C PRO A 4 -6.38 -17.38 -5.34
N LYS A 5 -5.45 -16.44 -5.43
CA LYS A 5 -4.25 -16.63 -6.25
C LYS A 5 -3.46 -17.88 -5.85
N TRP A 6 -3.29 -18.16 -4.55
CA TRP A 6 -2.58 -19.34 -4.08
C TRP A 6 -3.22 -20.66 -4.57
N GLN A 7 -4.56 -20.69 -4.70
CA GLN A 7 -5.26 -21.85 -5.24
C GLN A 7 -4.96 -22.05 -6.72
N ARG A 8 -4.97 -20.95 -7.49
CA ARG A 8 -4.59 -20.97 -8.91
C ARG A 8 -3.16 -21.47 -9.08
N ASP A 9 -2.23 -20.95 -8.29
CA ASP A 9 -0.82 -21.33 -8.38
C ASP A 9 -0.61 -22.80 -8.04
N ARG A 10 -1.31 -23.30 -7.01
CA ARG A 10 -1.29 -24.71 -6.66
C ARG A 10 -1.86 -25.61 -7.75
N GLU A 11 -2.98 -25.21 -8.37
CA GLU A 11 -3.61 -25.95 -9.46
C GLU A 11 -2.71 -26.02 -10.71
N ARG A 12 -1.86 -25.04 -10.91
CA ARG A 12 -0.95 -24.92 -12.07
C ARG A 12 0.50 -25.26 -11.75
N GLU A 13 0.79 -25.70 -10.54
CA GLU A 13 2.15 -25.99 -10.05
C GLU A 13 3.15 -24.82 -10.24
N VAL A 14 2.67 -23.61 -10.07
CA VAL A 14 3.48 -22.39 -10.19
C VAL A 14 4.10 -22.05 -8.84
N ASP A 15 5.43 -22.01 -8.77
CA ASP A 15 6.20 -21.59 -7.60
C ASP A 15 6.93 -20.26 -7.86
N SER A 16 6.33 -19.32 -8.61
CA SER A 16 6.99 -18.06 -8.93
C SER A 16 7.25 -17.21 -7.68
N PRO A 17 8.46 -16.66 -7.49
CA PRO A 17 8.79 -15.84 -6.33
C PRO A 17 8.17 -14.43 -6.37
N ILE A 18 7.61 -14.06 -7.49
CA ILE A 18 6.86 -12.80 -7.71
C ILE A 18 5.50 -13.13 -8.32
N PRO A 19 4.48 -12.28 -8.16
CA PRO A 19 3.23 -12.44 -8.90
C PRO A 19 3.48 -12.35 -10.41
N THR A 20 2.91 -13.28 -11.18
CA THR A 20 2.99 -13.30 -12.64
C THR A 20 1.70 -12.81 -13.30
N GLN A 21 0.76 -12.35 -12.50
CA GLN A 21 -0.45 -11.65 -12.92
C GLN A 21 -0.90 -10.72 -11.79
N VAL A 22 -1.66 -9.69 -12.15
CA VAL A 22 -2.23 -8.80 -11.15
C VAL A 22 -3.30 -9.53 -10.36
N VAL A 23 -3.24 -9.40 -9.04
CA VAL A 23 -4.26 -9.90 -8.12
C VAL A 23 -5.14 -8.76 -7.65
N SER A 24 -6.41 -9.03 -7.36
CA SER A 24 -7.26 -8.04 -6.70
C SER A 24 -6.92 -7.95 -5.22
N ASN A 25 -6.70 -6.75 -4.75
CA ASN A 25 -6.69 -6.42 -3.33
C ASN A 25 -8.10 -6.05 -2.83
N GLU A 26 -9.14 -6.30 -3.63
CA GLU A 26 -10.55 -5.96 -3.41
C GLU A 26 -10.92 -4.48 -3.69
N GLU A 27 -9.98 -3.66 -4.11
CA GLU A 27 -10.25 -2.28 -4.56
C GLU A 27 -10.52 -2.20 -6.06
N PHE A 28 -10.16 -3.23 -6.82
CA PHE A 28 -10.34 -3.29 -8.28
C PHE A 28 -10.52 -4.72 -8.78
N ILE A 29 -11.04 -4.84 -10.01
CA ILE A 29 -11.14 -6.12 -10.71
C ILE A 29 -9.89 -6.31 -11.58
N PRO A 30 -9.03 -7.31 -11.29
CA PRO A 30 -7.84 -7.56 -12.08
C PRO A 30 -8.22 -8.15 -13.45
N ARG A 31 -7.42 -7.85 -14.43
CA ARG A 31 -7.51 -8.52 -15.74
C ARG A 31 -7.08 -9.98 -15.61
N ALA A 32 -7.55 -10.79 -16.54
CA ALA A 32 -6.96 -12.10 -16.75
C ALA A 32 -5.48 -11.96 -17.13
N GLN A 33 -4.67 -12.96 -16.77
CA GLN A 33 -3.27 -13.02 -17.20
C GLN A 33 -3.19 -12.89 -18.72
N ASN A 34 -2.40 -11.93 -19.20
CA ASN A 34 -2.16 -11.74 -20.62
C ASN A 34 -1.00 -12.60 -21.13
N GLU A 35 -0.80 -12.64 -22.45
CA GLU A 35 0.24 -13.46 -23.08
C GLU A 35 1.66 -13.17 -22.55
N ARG A 36 2.00 -11.88 -22.36
CA ARG A 36 3.32 -11.51 -21.83
C ARG A 36 3.50 -11.96 -20.39
N GLN A 37 2.49 -11.82 -19.57
CA GLN A 37 2.51 -12.31 -18.18
C GLN A 37 2.64 -13.83 -18.12
N ALA A 38 1.93 -14.56 -19.00
CA ALA A 38 2.06 -16.00 -19.13
C ALA A 38 3.46 -16.41 -19.61
N GLN A 39 4.06 -15.64 -20.52
CA GLN A 39 5.43 -15.85 -20.97
C GLN A 39 6.45 -15.61 -19.85
N VAL A 40 6.28 -14.55 -19.02
CA VAL A 40 7.13 -14.32 -17.83
C VAL A 40 7.03 -15.52 -16.88
N GLU A 41 5.81 -16.01 -16.62
CA GLU A 41 5.58 -17.16 -15.74
C GLU A 41 6.34 -18.40 -16.25
N LEU A 42 6.14 -18.73 -17.52
CA LEU A 42 6.80 -19.87 -18.16
C LEU A 42 8.33 -19.75 -18.08
N LEU A 43 8.89 -18.62 -18.51
CA LEU A 43 10.32 -18.38 -18.49
C LEU A 43 10.89 -18.43 -17.05
N THR A 44 10.20 -17.86 -16.09
CA THR A 44 10.61 -17.90 -14.69
C THR A 44 10.71 -19.33 -14.19
N MET A 45 9.72 -20.16 -14.49
CA MET A 45 9.70 -21.58 -14.10
C MET A 45 10.78 -22.39 -14.80
N GLU A 46 10.96 -22.23 -16.11
CA GLU A 46 11.98 -22.92 -16.90
C GLU A 46 13.40 -22.56 -16.46
N MET A 47 13.67 -21.25 -16.34
CA MET A 47 14.95 -20.75 -15.88
C MET A 47 15.24 -21.19 -14.45
N GLY A 48 14.26 -21.12 -13.56
CA GLY A 48 14.38 -21.56 -12.16
C GLY A 48 14.68 -23.04 -12.04
N MET A 49 13.98 -23.90 -12.77
CA MET A 49 14.27 -25.35 -12.81
C MET A 49 15.70 -25.64 -13.30
N SER A 50 16.12 -24.97 -14.37
CA SER A 50 17.47 -25.16 -14.92
C SER A 50 18.55 -24.76 -13.93
N ARG A 51 18.37 -23.64 -13.23
CA ARG A 51 19.33 -23.12 -12.26
C ARG A 51 19.38 -23.97 -10.98
N ALA A 52 18.20 -24.31 -10.44
CA ALA A 52 18.10 -25.21 -9.31
C ALA A 52 18.84 -26.54 -9.56
N LYS A 53 18.63 -27.15 -10.74
CA LYS A 53 19.34 -28.37 -11.14
C LYS A 53 20.86 -28.19 -11.19
N LYS A 54 21.34 -27.10 -11.77
CA LYS A 54 22.79 -26.81 -11.85
C LYS A 54 23.43 -26.61 -10.47
N LEU A 55 22.68 -26.03 -9.54
CA LEU A 55 23.13 -25.76 -8.17
C LEU A 55 22.90 -26.93 -7.22
N GLY A 56 22.26 -28.02 -7.67
CA GLY A 56 21.90 -29.15 -6.81
C GLY A 56 20.86 -28.80 -5.75
N MET A 57 20.03 -27.78 -5.99
CA MET A 57 19.01 -27.31 -5.07
C MET A 57 17.64 -27.89 -5.43
N ASP A 58 16.76 -28.02 -4.42
CA ASP A 58 15.34 -28.24 -4.68
C ASP A 58 14.75 -27.00 -5.38
N ARG A 59 13.83 -27.23 -6.33
CA ARG A 59 13.22 -26.15 -7.13
C ARG A 59 12.52 -25.11 -6.22
N ARG A 60 11.74 -25.57 -5.23
CA ARG A 60 11.00 -24.67 -4.35
C ARG A 60 11.93 -23.85 -3.47
N GLN A 61 12.98 -24.48 -2.96
CA GLN A 61 14.01 -23.76 -2.20
C GLN A 61 14.71 -22.71 -3.05
N PHE A 62 15.07 -23.04 -4.30
CA PHE A 62 15.65 -22.08 -5.24
C PHE A 62 14.71 -20.92 -5.51
N MET A 63 13.45 -21.21 -5.87
CA MET A 63 12.45 -20.18 -6.19
C MET A 63 12.14 -19.27 -4.97
N ALA A 64 12.16 -19.78 -3.76
CA ALA A 64 12.00 -18.99 -2.53
C ALA A 64 13.25 -18.18 -2.14
N SER A 65 14.37 -18.36 -2.83
CA SER A 65 15.63 -17.64 -2.55
C SER A 65 15.69 -16.30 -3.29
N SER A 66 16.66 -15.46 -2.91
CA SER A 66 17.00 -14.23 -3.65
C SER A 66 17.45 -14.49 -5.10
N MET A 67 18.07 -15.65 -5.38
CA MET A 67 18.41 -16.09 -6.74
C MET A 67 17.16 -16.38 -7.57
N GLY A 68 16.12 -16.95 -6.95
CA GLY A 68 14.80 -17.14 -7.58
C GLY A 68 14.17 -15.81 -7.95
N ILE A 69 14.19 -14.84 -7.05
CA ILE A 69 13.70 -13.48 -7.30
C ILE A 69 14.48 -12.82 -8.45
N ALA A 70 15.83 -12.88 -8.44
CA ALA A 70 16.66 -12.37 -9.54
C ALA A 70 16.30 -13.04 -10.88
N THR A 71 16.08 -14.38 -10.86
CA THR A 71 15.63 -15.14 -12.04
C THR A 71 14.31 -14.63 -12.60
N ALA A 72 13.35 -14.31 -11.74
CA ALA A 72 12.05 -13.78 -12.18
C ALA A 72 12.19 -12.40 -12.83
N PHE A 73 12.97 -11.47 -12.26
CA PHE A 73 13.24 -10.16 -12.88
C PHE A 73 14.02 -10.26 -14.18
N LEU A 74 14.93 -11.23 -14.29
CA LEU A 74 15.61 -11.50 -15.56
C LEU A 74 14.63 -12.02 -16.62
N ALA A 75 13.68 -12.89 -16.24
CA ALA A 75 12.60 -13.32 -17.13
C ALA A 75 11.70 -12.15 -17.55
N MET A 76 11.35 -11.25 -16.63
CA MET A 76 10.62 -10.03 -16.94
C MET A 76 11.37 -9.14 -17.95
N ASN A 77 12.66 -8.94 -17.77
CA ASN A 77 13.50 -8.17 -18.71
C ASN A 77 13.48 -8.77 -20.13
N ARG A 78 13.48 -10.09 -20.25
CA ARG A 78 13.41 -10.76 -21.57
C ARG A 78 12.08 -10.55 -22.28
N VAL A 79 10.99 -10.34 -21.54
CA VAL A 79 9.65 -10.18 -22.09
C VAL A 79 9.27 -8.71 -22.29
N TYR A 80 9.60 -7.86 -21.34
CA TYR A 80 9.15 -6.46 -21.33
C TYR A 80 10.22 -5.46 -21.75
N GLY A 81 11.52 -5.81 -21.66
CA GLY A 81 12.66 -4.91 -21.83
C GLY A 81 13.41 -4.70 -20.53
N ASN A 82 14.59 -4.08 -20.61
CA ASN A 82 15.52 -3.93 -19.48
C ASN A 82 15.05 -2.82 -18.51
N TYR A 83 14.02 -3.10 -17.72
CA TYR A 83 13.48 -2.19 -16.73
C TYR A 83 13.92 -2.52 -15.30
N TRP A 84 14.55 -3.68 -15.11
CA TRP A 84 15.11 -4.10 -13.82
C TRP A 84 16.62 -4.32 -13.94
N ASP A 85 17.34 -3.70 -13.02
CA ASP A 85 18.79 -3.89 -12.89
C ASP A 85 19.06 -5.26 -12.24
N VAL A 86 19.30 -6.26 -13.05
CA VAL A 86 19.58 -7.63 -12.66
C VAL A 86 20.61 -8.26 -13.61
N ASP A 87 21.64 -8.88 -13.02
CA ASP A 87 22.69 -9.58 -13.76
C ASP A 87 22.48 -11.10 -13.74
N GLU A 88 22.94 -11.78 -14.77
CA GLU A 88 22.86 -13.25 -14.84
C GLU A 88 23.55 -13.92 -13.63
N ALA A 89 24.65 -13.34 -13.13
CA ALA A 89 25.39 -13.83 -11.96
C ALA A 89 24.49 -13.90 -10.71
N GLU A 90 23.58 -12.92 -10.51
CA GLU A 90 22.64 -12.90 -9.39
C GLU A 90 21.73 -14.14 -9.36
N THR A 91 21.57 -14.83 -10.48
CA THR A 91 20.73 -16.03 -10.57
C THR A 91 21.45 -17.33 -10.20
N TYR A 92 22.74 -17.27 -9.93
CA TYR A 92 23.58 -18.41 -9.56
C TYR A 92 24.40 -18.20 -8.29
N GLU A 93 24.71 -16.96 -7.95
CA GLU A 93 25.65 -16.59 -6.90
C GLU A 93 25.00 -15.65 -5.87
N PRO A 94 24.71 -16.13 -4.67
CA PRO A 94 24.18 -15.26 -3.60
C PRO A 94 25.10 -14.08 -3.28
N SER A 95 26.42 -14.26 -3.41
CA SER A 95 27.42 -13.21 -3.19
C SER A 95 27.27 -12.04 -4.18
N ALA A 96 26.94 -12.30 -5.44
CA ALA A 96 26.68 -11.24 -6.42
C ALA A 96 25.46 -10.39 -6.03
N ILE A 97 24.44 -11.01 -5.41
CA ILE A 97 23.28 -10.29 -4.90
C ILE A 97 23.69 -9.45 -3.68
N GLU A 98 24.44 -10.02 -2.74
CA GLU A 98 24.86 -9.33 -1.51
C GLU A 98 25.80 -8.15 -1.80
N GLU A 99 26.65 -8.26 -2.81
CA GLU A 99 27.53 -7.17 -3.25
C GLU A 99 26.72 -6.03 -3.88
N LYS A 100 25.77 -6.35 -4.75
CA LYS A 100 24.96 -5.35 -5.47
C LYS A 100 23.86 -4.73 -4.60
N TRP A 101 23.23 -5.55 -3.77
CA TRP A 101 22.11 -5.21 -2.91
C TRP A 101 22.38 -5.64 -1.44
N PRO A 102 23.30 -4.97 -0.73
CA PRO A 102 23.63 -5.32 0.65
C PRO A 102 22.40 -5.32 1.54
N LYS A 103 22.31 -6.29 2.46
CA LYS A 103 21.24 -6.32 3.46
C LYS A 103 21.29 -5.07 4.33
N GLY A 104 20.13 -4.44 4.53
CA GLY A 104 20.01 -3.22 5.34
C GLY A 104 20.52 -1.95 4.65
N GLU A 105 20.83 -1.98 3.36
CA GLU A 105 21.19 -0.79 2.57
C GLU A 105 20.13 0.30 2.70
N TYR A 106 18.86 -0.09 2.63
CA TYR A 106 17.73 0.82 2.74
C TYR A 106 17.05 0.72 4.10
N PHE A 107 16.66 1.87 4.64
CA PHE A 107 15.72 1.96 5.74
C PHE A 107 14.31 1.97 5.14
N VAL A 108 13.67 0.80 5.09
CA VAL A 108 12.34 0.65 4.47
C VAL A 108 11.27 1.01 5.50
N PHE A 109 10.62 2.15 5.29
CA PHE A 109 9.52 2.63 6.13
C PHE A 109 8.23 2.64 5.32
N ASP A 110 7.41 1.61 5.51
CA ASP A 110 6.16 1.39 4.80
C ASP A 110 5.02 2.16 5.48
N VAL A 111 4.49 3.19 4.81
CA VAL A 111 3.46 4.06 5.39
C VAL A 111 2.03 3.57 5.14
N GLN A 112 1.86 2.47 4.42
CA GLN A 112 0.55 1.91 4.11
C GLN A 112 0.54 0.40 4.28
N THR A 113 0.20 -0.04 5.50
CA THR A 113 0.13 -1.46 5.83
C THR A 113 -1.16 -1.77 6.58
N HIS A 114 -1.72 -2.95 6.36
CA HIS A 114 -3.03 -3.35 6.85
C HIS A 114 -3.04 -4.79 7.37
N PHE A 115 -3.88 -5.02 8.37
CA PHE A 115 -4.34 -6.35 8.76
C PHE A 115 -5.85 -6.28 9.04
N THR A 116 -6.49 -7.36 9.40
CA THR A 116 -7.90 -7.36 9.81
C THR A 116 -8.07 -7.86 11.24
N ASN A 117 -9.17 -7.46 11.87
CA ASN A 117 -9.52 -7.87 13.24
C ASN A 117 -9.95 -9.33 13.37
N GLY A 118 -9.75 -10.15 12.35
CA GLY A 118 -10.25 -11.54 12.29
C GLY A 118 -11.69 -11.67 11.79
N VAL A 119 -12.38 -10.56 11.54
CA VAL A 119 -13.72 -10.52 10.94
C VAL A 119 -13.59 -10.10 9.47
N ALA A 120 -12.87 -10.89 8.68
CA ALA A 120 -12.67 -10.64 7.26
C ALA A 120 -13.97 -10.45 6.44
N ILE A 121 -15.09 -10.92 7.00
CA ILE A 121 -16.43 -10.83 6.41
C ILE A 121 -16.86 -9.38 6.13
N GLY A 122 -16.44 -8.41 6.95
CA GLY A 122 -16.84 -7.01 6.80
C GLY A 122 -16.22 -6.33 5.58
N PHE A 123 -14.94 -6.56 5.32
CA PHE A 123 -14.21 -5.99 4.19
C PHE A 123 -14.73 -6.51 2.85
N ARG A 124 -15.01 -7.81 2.81
CA ARG A 124 -15.47 -8.52 1.62
C ARG A 124 -16.95 -8.35 1.32
N ASN A 125 -17.65 -7.58 2.13
CA ASN A 125 -19.02 -7.13 1.87
C ASN A 125 -19.08 -5.85 1.02
N ILE A 126 -17.98 -5.45 0.38
CA ILE A 126 -18.00 -4.38 -0.60
C ILE A 126 -18.91 -4.81 -1.75
N GLU A 127 -19.69 -3.88 -2.22
CA GLU A 127 -20.72 -4.13 -3.24
C GLU A 127 -20.16 -4.80 -4.49
N PHE A 128 -18.93 -4.45 -4.91
CA PHE A 128 -18.33 -5.05 -6.09
C PHE A 128 -17.98 -6.54 -5.89
N VAL A 129 -17.52 -6.94 -4.70
CA VAL A 129 -17.23 -8.35 -4.37
C VAL A 129 -18.50 -9.19 -4.42
N ARG A 130 -19.62 -8.66 -3.91
CA ARG A 130 -20.94 -9.30 -4.02
C ARG A 130 -21.38 -9.43 -5.47
N ASN A 131 -21.19 -8.39 -6.28
CA ASN A 131 -21.58 -8.38 -7.68
C ASN A 131 -20.73 -9.32 -8.55
N MET A 132 -19.52 -9.69 -8.10
CA MET A 132 -18.69 -10.69 -8.77
C MET A 132 -19.09 -12.14 -8.46
N GLY A 133 -20.07 -12.35 -7.59
CA GLY A 133 -20.57 -13.70 -7.25
C GLY A 133 -19.58 -14.52 -6.41
N PHE A 134 -18.71 -13.86 -5.64
CA PHE A 134 -17.78 -14.55 -4.75
C PHE A 134 -18.50 -15.33 -3.64
N LYS A 135 -18.19 -16.60 -3.56
CA LYS A 135 -18.19 -17.31 -2.29
C LYS A 135 -16.78 -17.19 -1.72
N LEU A 136 -16.65 -16.40 -0.68
CA LEU A 136 -15.39 -16.09 -0.04
C LEU A 136 -14.83 -17.33 0.63
N ASP A 137 -13.58 -17.64 0.32
CA ASP A 137 -12.81 -18.54 1.15
C ASP A 137 -12.50 -17.77 2.46
N ASN A 138 -12.90 -18.37 3.58
CA ASN A 138 -12.74 -17.81 4.91
C ASN A 138 -11.30 -17.95 5.45
N SER A 139 -10.26 -17.91 4.62
CA SER A 139 -8.89 -17.90 5.12
C SER A 139 -8.58 -16.56 5.79
N VAL A 140 -9.25 -16.33 6.90
CA VAL A 140 -9.09 -15.18 7.80
C VAL A 140 -7.63 -15.01 8.24
N ASP A 141 -6.89 -16.12 8.27
CA ASP A 141 -5.51 -16.17 8.75
C ASP A 141 -4.53 -15.37 7.88
N ALA A 142 -4.78 -15.28 6.57
CA ALA A 142 -3.91 -14.53 5.66
C ALA A 142 -3.82 -13.04 6.01
N TYR A 143 -4.90 -12.46 6.51
CA TYR A 143 -4.97 -11.05 6.89
C TYR A 143 -4.90 -10.82 8.40
N ALA A 144 -4.69 -11.87 9.19
CA ALA A 144 -4.62 -11.77 10.64
C ALA A 144 -3.32 -11.12 11.12
N PHE A 145 -3.37 -10.51 12.30
CA PHE A 145 -2.22 -9.81 12.88
C PHE A 145 -0.94 -10.67 13.02
N PRO A 146 -0.98 -11.95 13.41
CA PRO A 146 0.24 -12.77 13.45
C PRO A 146 0.91 -12.88 12.06
N ASN A 147 0.10 -13.02 11.01
CA ASN A 147 0.62 -13.06 9.65
C ASN A 147 1.15 -11.69 9.19
N PHE A 148 0.54 -10.59 9.63
CA PHE A 148 1.06 -9.25 9.42
C PHE A 148 2.48 -9.09 9.98
N VAL A 149 2.73 -9.55 11.21
CA VAL A 149 4.06 -9.51 11.81
C VAL A 149 5.05 -10.38 11.02
N LYS A 150 4.62 -11.58 10.62
CA LYS A 150 5.45 -12.49 9.81
C LYS A 150 5.84 -11.86 8.47
N GLU A 151 4.87 -11.41 7.69
CA GLU A 151 5.10 -10.90 6.34
C GLU A 151 5.89 -9.58 6.32
N LEU A 152 5.57 -8.67 7.24
CA LEU A 152 6.21 -7.34 7.27
C LEU A 152 7.60 -7.38 7.91
N PHE A 153 7.79 -8.15 8.99
CA PHE A 153 9.03 -8.08 9.76
C PHE A 153 9.94 -9.29 9.61
N PHE A 154 9.41 -10.48 9.31
CA PHE A 154 10.25 -11.67 9.17
C PHE A 154 10.55 -12.01 7.71
N ASP A 155 9.57 -11.95 6.84
CA ASP A 155 9.71 -12.31 5.42
C ASP A 155 10.17 -11.15 4.54
N SER A 156 10.17 -9.91 5.06
CA SER A 156 10.60 -8.73 4.31
C SER A 156 11.69 -7.92 4.98
N GLU A 157 12.27 -6.99 4.23
CA GLU A 157 13.26 -6.02 4.72
C GLU A 157 12.63 -4.77 5.34
N THR A 158 11.33 -4.77 5.59
CA THR A 158 10.63 -3.64 6.21
C THR A 158 11.20 -3.33 7.59
N SER A 159 11.65 -2.11 7.76
CA SER A 159 12.24 -1.61 9.01
C SER A 159 11.19 -1.06 9.95
N MET A 160 10.26 -0.25 9.43
CA MET A 160 9.15 0.34 10.17
C MET A 160 7.87 0.32 9.34
N VAL A 161 6.74 0.38 10.03
CA VAL A 161 5.42 0.44 9.40
C VAL A 161 4.55 1.56 9.98
N VAL A 162 3.64 2.09 9.16
CA VAL A 162 2.43 2.75 9.64
C VAL A 162 1.27 1.79 9.42
N ILE A 163 0.60 1.39 10.49
CA ILE A 163 -0.64 0.61 10.39
C ILE A 163 -1.73 1.58 9.93
N SER A 164 -2.17 1.40 8.69
CA SER A 164 -3.09 2.30 8.00
C SER A 164 -4.54 1.85 8.18
N GLY A 165 -5.40 2.81 8.45
CA GLY A 165 -6.82 2.55 8.64
C GLY A 165 -7.54 2.18 7.34
N VAL A 166 -8.74 1.62 7.52
CA VAL A 166 -9.72 1.34 6.46
C VAL A 166 -11.02 2.10 6.74
N PRO A 167 -11.92 2.24 5.76
CA PRO A 167 -13.17 2.96 5.99
C PRO A 167 -13.98 2.36 7.14
N GLY A 168 -14.37 3.19 8.09
CA GLY A 168 -15.17 2.77 9.21
C GLY A 168 -15.13 3.81 10.33
N LYS A 169 -16.22 3.88 11.12
CA LYS A 169 -16.25 4.68 12.33
C LYS A 169 -16.28 3.78 13.55
N GLU A 170 -15.73 4.24 14.64
CA GLU A 170 -15.89 3.60 15.93
C GLU A 170 -17.25 3.98 16.51
N ILE A 171 -18.10 2.98 16.76
CA ILE A 171 -19.38 3.15 17.39
C ILE A 171 -19.24 2.71 18.84
N ASP A 172 -19.11 3.65 19.74
CA ASP A 172 -19.06 3.40 21.18
C ASP A 172 -20.37 3.74 21.92
N ARG A 173 -21.36 4.23 21.17
CA ARG A 173 -22.66 4.62 21.70
C ARG A 173 -23.79 4.11 20.81
N ASP A 174 -24.92 3.83 21.42
CA ASP A 174 -26.17 3.53 20.70
C ASP A 174 -26.76 4.79 20.04
N SER A 175 -27.89 4.59 19.34
CA SER A 175 -28.63 5.70 18.72
C SER A 175 -29.26 6.72 19.71
N GLN A 176 -29.26 6.39 21.00
CA GLN A 176 -29.75 7.23 22.09
C GLN A 176 -28.59 7.92 22.83
N GLY A 177 -27.35 7.66 22.45
CA GLY A 177 -26.18 8.26 23.07
C GLY A 177 -25.61 7.49 24.27
N ASN A 178 -26.18 6.33 24.65
CA ASN A 178 -25.68 5.52 25.75
C ASN A 178 -24.42 4.77 25.32
N LYS A 179 -23.45 4.66 26.23
CA LYS A 179 -22.21 3.92 25.98
C LYS A 179 -22.50 2.44 25.78
N LEU A 180 -22.00 1.87 24.70
CA LEU A 180 -22.09 0.45 24.44
C LEU A 180 -21.09 -0.34 25.29
N GLU A 181 -21.56 -1.44 25.89
CA GLU A 181 -20.73 -2.33 26.70
C GLU A 181 -20.92 -3.79 26.30
N GLY A 182 -19.99 -4.65 26.69
CA GLY A 182 -20.09 -6.11 26.52
C GLY A 182 -20.33 -6.54 25.08
N ALA A 183 -21.33 -7.39 24.87
CA ALA A 183 -21.65 -7.99 23.58
C ALA A 183 -22.09 -6.96 22.52
N ASP A 184 -22.78 -5.89 22.92
CA ASP A 184 -23.23 -4.86 21.99
C ASP A 184 -22.08 -4.02 21.48
N ARG A 185 -21.12 -3.70 22.33
CA ARG A 185 -19.85 -3.08 21.92
C ARG A 185 -19.09 -3.99 20.97
N THR A 186 -18.92 -5.27 21.31
CA THR A 186 -18.26 -6.26 20.46
C THR A 186 -18.93 -6.37 19.10
N ARG A 187 -20.28 -6.35 19.05
CA ARG A 187 -21.03 -6.41 17.79
C ARG A 187 -20.86 -5.13 16.96
N ALA A 188 -20.92 -3.96 17.60
CA ALA A 188 -20.73 -2.68 16.93
C ALA A 188 -19.29 -2.53 16.36
N PHE A 189 -18.28 -2.97 17.12
CA PHE A 189 -16.88 -2.97 16.67
C PHE A 189 -16.60 -4.08 15.65
N GLY A 190 -17.30 -5.20 15.70
CA GLY A 190 -17.13 -6.31 14.75
C GLY A 190 -17.44 -5.96 13.30
N GLY A 191 -18.19 -4.87 13.07
CA GLY A 191 -18.43 -4.32 11.73
C GLY A 191 -17.29 -3.44 11.21
N ASN A 192 -16.34 -3.05 12.06
CA ASN A 192 -15.16 -2.28 11.65
C ASN A 192 -13.96 -3.21 11.53
N ILE A 193 -13.42 -3.31 10.32
CA ILE A 193 -12.37 -4.26 9.96
C ILE A 193 -11.07 -3.97 10.69
N LEU A 194 -10.72 -2.69 10.82
CA LEU A 194 -9.48 -2.23 11.44
C LEU A 194 -9.72 -0.92 12.21
N PRO A 195 -10.33 -1.00 13.39
CA PRO A 195 -10.61 0.18 14.20
C PRO A 195 -9.35 0.81 14.78
N SER A 196 -9.37 2.11 15.02
CA SER A 196 -8.23 2.91 15.52
C SER A 196 -7.67 2.36 16.83
N TRP A 197 -8.53 1.93 17.74
CA TRP A 197 -8.09 1.34 19.02
C TRP A 197 -7.29 0.05 18.83
N LEU A 198 -7.66 -0.79 17.84
CA LEU A 198 -6.97 -2.04 17.56
C LEU A 198 -5.61 -1.76 16.89
N MET A 199 -5.57 -0.81 15.94
CA MET A 199 -4.29 -0.37 15.34
C MET A 199 -3.32 0.10 16.43
N SER A 200 -3.80 0.94 17.34
CA SER A 200 -3.01 1.43 18.49
C SER A 200 -2.52 0.29 19.39
N GLN A 201 -3.39 -0.64 19.75
CA GLN A 201 -3.02 -1.80 20.55
C GLN A 201 -1.91 -2.60 19.84
N ARG A 202 -2.08 -2.89 18.57
CA ARG A 202 -1.11 -3.70 17.80
C ARG A 202 0.20 -2.94 17.52
N LYS A 203 0.14 -1.63 17.32
CA LYS A 203 1.34 -0.77 17.35
C LYS A 203 2.13 -0.95 18.65
N ASN A 204 1.44 -0.88 19.79
CA ASN A 204 2.06 -1.03 21.10
C ASN A 204 2.63 -2.44 21.31
N ASP A 205 1.91 -3.49 20.89
CA ASP A 205 2.37 -4.89 20.95
C ASP A 205 3.68 -5.07 20.15
N ILE A 206 3.74 -4.52 18.93
CA ILE A 206 4.94 -4.58 18.07
C ILE A 206 6.11 -3.83 18.75
N ASN A 207 5.89 -2.60 19.20
CA ASN A 207 6.93 -1.77 19.77
C ASN A 207 7.44 -2.34 21.12
N GLN A 208 6.54 -2.88 21.92
CA GLN A 208 6.90 -3.56 23.16
C GLN A 208 7.72 -4.83 22.90
N LEU A 209 7.29 -5.66 21.94
CA LEU A 209 8.01 -6.87 21.53
C LEU A 209 9.40 -6.53 20.98
N ALA A 210 9.50 -5.51 20.16
CA ALA A 210 10.77 -5.06 19.61
C ALA A 210 11.72 -4.49 20.68
N GLY A 211 11.17 -3.80 21.68
CA GLY A 211 11.91 -2.98 22.63
C GLY A 211 12.33 -1.62 22.07
N CYS A 212 11.81 -1.27 20.89
CA CYS A 212 11.98 0.03 20.24
C CYS A 212 10.80 0.31 19.31
N GLN A 213 10.70 1.55 18.80
CA GLN A 213 9.62 1.92 17.89
C GLN A 213 9.84 1.31 16.49
N ARG A 214 8.98 0.38 16.09
CA ARG A 214 8.92 -0.29 14.78
C ARG A 214 7.59 -0.01 14.06
N ALA A 215 6.58 0.46 14.79
CA ALA A 215 5.25 0.73 14.25
C ALA A 215 4.71 2.07 14.73
N LEU A 216 4.03 2.75 13.83
CA LEU A 216 3.12 3.86 14.03
C LEU A 216 1.71 3.42 13.62
N CYS A 217 0.67 4.20 13.92
CA CYS A 217 -0.68 3.91 13.46
C CYS A 217 -1.48 5.17 13.15
N GLN A 218 -2.51 4.99 12.33
CA GLN A 218 -3.42 6.05 11.95
C GLN A 218 -4.71 6.02 12.77
N GLY A 219 -5.42 7.15 12.78
CA GLY A 219 -6.80 7.24 13.23
C GLY A 219 -7.77 7.28 12.05
N ASN A 220 -8.92 6.63 12.20
CA ASN A 220 -9.94 6.54 11.16
C ASN A 220 -10.98 7.65 11.23
N CYS A 221 -10.95 8.53 12.24
CA CYS A 221 -11.92 9.60 12.36
C CYS A 221 -11.89 10.52 11.14
N ALA A 222 -13.04 10.86 10.61
CA ALA A 222 -13.19 11.65 9.40
C ALA A 222 -14.32 12.67 9.54
N PRO A 223 -14.29 13.78 8.75
CA PRO A 223 -15.26 14.88 8.89
C PRO A 223 -16.72 14.50 8.75
N ASN A 224 -17.03 13.43 8.01
CA ASN A 224 -18.39 12.95 7.79
C ASN A 224 -18.85 11.88 8.80
N HIS A 225 -18.09 11.64 9.86
CA HIS A 225 -18.50 10.78 10.98
C HIS A 225 -19.48 11.52 11.91
N TYR A 226 -20.26 10.77 12.68
CA TYR A 226 -21.22 11.31 13.66
C TYR A 226 -22.25 12.28 13.06
N TRP A 227 -22.77 11.96 11.87
CA TRP A 227 -23.70 12.82 11.15
C TRP A 227 -25.06 12.89 11.83
N ASN A 228 -25.49 14.10 12.16
CA ASN A 228 -26.83 14.37 12.65
C ASN A 228 -27.78 14.66 11.47
N ARG A 229 -28.70 13.73 11.19
CA ARG A 229 -29.63 13.83 10.06
C ARG A 229 -30.69 14.91 10.23
N THR A 230 -31.00 15.26 11.47
CA THR A 230 -32.02 16.31 11.76
C THR A 230 -31.47 17.68 11.37
N THR A 231 -30.21 17.96 11.70
CA THR A 231 -29.57 19.24 11.38
C THR A 231 -28.83 19.20 10.05
N ASN A 232 -28.73 18.02 9.42
CA ASN A 232 -27.97 17.76 8.22
C ASN A 232 -26.50 18.28 8.32
N SER A 233 -25.86 18.00 9.44
CA SER A 233 -24.48 18.42 9.73
C SER A 233 -23.80 17.43 10.67
N PRO A 234 -22.48 17.44 10.80
CA PRO A 234 -21.80 16.67 11.83
C PRO A 234 -22.25 17.08 13.23
N ASP A 235 -22.37 16.10 14.12
CA ASP A 235 -22.39 16.33 15.56
C ASP A 235 -20.94 16.65 15.99
N TRP A 236 -20.59 17.94 15.93
CA TRP A 236 -19.23 18.39 16.20
C TRP A 236 -18.72 18.01 17.59
N PRO A 237 -19.50 18.13 18.68
CA PRO A 237 -19.06 17.65 19.97
C PRO A 237 -18.68 16.16 19.96
N ALA A 238 -19.53 15.29 19.43
CA ALA A 238 -19.24 13.86 19.34
C ALA A 238 -18.03 13.55 18.46
N LEU A 239 -17.89 14.27 17.35
CA LEU A 239 -16.74 14.14 16.45
C LEU A 239 -15.44 14.56 17.14
N PHE A 240 -15.42 15.68 17.84
CA PHE A 240 -14.26 16.19 18.55
C PHE A 240 -13.87 15.31 19.74
N ASP A 241 -14.84 14.76 20.46
CA ASP A 241 -14.60 13.75 21.50
C ASP A 241 -13.93 12.50 20.94
N GLN A 242 -14.35 12.06 19.75
CA GLN A 242 -13.69 10.91 19.09
C GLN A 242 -12.28 11.26 18.64
N MET A 243 -12.04 12.44 18.05
CA MET A 243 -10.70 12.89 17.68
C MET A 243 -9.77 12.94 18.90
N GLU A 244 -10.26 13.47 20.03
CA GLU A 244 -9.49 13.51 21.28
C GLU A 244 -9.20 12.10 21.81
N ARG A 245 -10.15 11.20 21.72
CA ARG A 245 -9.99 9.80 22.12
C ARG A 245 -8.94 9.10 21.25
N GLU A 246 -8.96 9.32 19.94
CA GLU A 246 -7.99 8.71 19.03
C GLU A 246 -6.57 9.26 19.30
N VAL A 247 -6.43 10.56 19.48
CA VAL A 247 -5.13 11.17 19.74
C VAL A 247 -4.62 10.91 21.16
N LYS A 248 -5.40 11.28 22.18
CA LYS A 248 -4.96 11.24 23.58
C LYS A 248 -5.13 9.84 24.21
N GLY A 249 -6.16 9.11 23.80
CA GLY A 249 -6.52 7.80 24.36
C GLY A 249 -5.79 6.65 23.66
N TYR A 250 -5.72 6.69 22.32
CA TYR A 250 -5.08 5.62 21.52
C TYR A 250 -3.65 6.00 21.11
N GLY A 251 -3.29 7.29 21.11
CA GLY A 251 -1.97 7.73 20.69
C GLY A 251 -1.69 7.45 19.22
N ILE A 252 -2.62 7.80 18.35
CA ILE A 252 -2.42 7.74 16.91
C ILE A 252 -1.35 8.75 16.47
N ASP A 253 -0.73 8.48 15.32
CA ASP A 253 0.39 9.26 14.80
C ASP A 253 0.00 10.12 13.59
N SER A 254 -1.11 9.80 12.91
CA SER A 254 -1.66 10.52 11.75
C SER A 254 -3.11 10.14 11.50
N TRP A 255 -3.76 10.85 10.55
CA TRP A 255 -5.13 10.56 10.13
C TRP A 255 -5.15 9.77 8.82
N LYS A 256 -6.15 8.87 8.67
CA LYS A 256 -6.47 8.17 7.41
C LYS A 256 -7.88 8.52 6.95
N TRP A 257 -8.00 9.01 5.72
CA TRP A 257 -9.26 9.40 5.13
C TRP A 257 -9.59 8.68 3.84
N TYR A 258 -10.87 8.35 3.70
CA TYR A 258 -11.51 7.87 2.48
C TYR A 258 -12.66 8.81 2.12
N CYS A 259 -12.39 9.83 1.30
CA CYS A 259 -13.36 10.87 0.96
C CYS A 259 -14.60 10.36 0.23
N HIS A 260 -14.45 9.24 -0.47
CA HIS A 260 -15.48 8.59 -1.28
C HIS A 260 -16.28 7.51 -0.53
N THR A 261 -16.23 7.51 0.78
CA THR A 261 -17.05 6.61 1.62
C THR A 261 -17.94 7.42 2.58
N ASP A 262 -19.04 6.82 3.00
CA ASP A 262 -19.99 7.43 3.94
C ASP A 262 -20.21 6.56 5.18
N PRO A 263 -19.21 6.38 6.04
CA PRO A 263 -19.37 5.60 7.27
C PRO A 263 -20.27 6.30 8.30
N GLY A 264 -20.39 7.62 8.21
CA GLY A 264 -21.26 8.43 9.06
C GLY A 264 -22.72 8.44 8.65
N ARG A 265 -23.04 7.88 7.48
CA ARG A 265 -24.36 7.92 6.86
C ARG A 265 -24.89 9.34 6.63
N SER A 266 -23.98 10.25 6.23
CA SER A 266 -24.35 11.60 5.76
C SER A 266 -25.15 11.57 4.45
N GLY A 267 -25.00 10.48 3.69
CA GLY A 267 -25.51 10.34 2.32
C GLY A 267 -24.49 10.78 1.28
N ASP A 268 -23.49 11.55 1.70
CA ASP A 268 -22.42 12.09 0.86
C ASP A 268 -21.06 11.80 1.50
N GLY A 269 -20.02 11.64 0.66
CA GLY A 269 -18.65 11.72 1.10
C GLY A 269 -18.27 13.16 1.45
N PHE A 270 -16.99 13.47 1.40
CA PHE A 270 -16.51 14.84 1.63
C PHE A 270 -15.32 15.16 0.75
N LYS A 271 -14.99 16.42 0.62
CA LYS A 271 -13.79 16.92 -0.05
C LYS A 271 -12.75 17.35 0.97
N VAL A 272 -11.48 17.20 0.63
CA VAL A 272 -10.40 17.69 1.50
C VAL A 272 -10.33 19.21 1.59
N ASP A 273 -10.90 19.92 0.61
CA ASP A 273 -11.03 21.39 0.57
C ASP A 273 -12.39 21.90 1.07
N ASP A 274 -13.20 21.06 1.72
CA ASP A 274 -14.48 21.50 2.25
C ASP A 274 -14.31 22.38 3.49
N GLU A 275 -14.58 23.68 3.33
CA GLU A 275 -14.39 24.69 4.38
C GLU A 275 -15.31 24.48 5.59
N LYS A 276 -16.46 23.81 5.40
CA LYS A 276 -17.41 23.56 6.48
C LYS A 276 -17.16 22.27 7.25
N LEU A 277 -16.51 21.30 6.59
CA LEU A 277 -16.25 19.98 7.15
C LEU A 277 -14.75 19.80 7.44
N SER A 278 -13.96 19.70 6.39
CA SER A 278 -12.53 19.35 6.50
C SER A 278 -11.72 20.41 7.22
N TYR A 279 -12.00 21.70 6.97
CA TYR A 279 -11.24 22.77 7.62
C TYR A 279 -11.46 22.82 9.13
N LYS A 280 -12.69 22.59 9.60
CA LYS A 280 -12.97 22.46 11.04
C LYS A 280 -12.25 21.27 11.67
N PHE A 281 -12.17 20.16 10.94
CA PHE A 281 -11.40 19.00 11.39
C PHE A 281 -9.90 19.35 11.46
N TYR A 282 -9.35 20.09 10.48
CA TYR A 282 -7.97 20.53 10.49
C TYR A 282 -7.66 21.43 11.69
N GLU A 283 -8.55 22.36 12.03
CA GLU A 283 -8.41 23.22 13.22
C GLU A 283 -8.28 22.36 14.47
N LYS A 284 -9.23 21.44 14.69
CA LYS A 284 -9.20 20.54 15.84
C LYS A 284 -7.99 19.62 15.84
N SER A 285 -7.57 19.13 14.67
CA SER A 285 -6.36 18.31 14.53
C SER A 285 -5.10 19.07 14.97
N ARG A 286 -4.97 20.36 14.60
CA ARG A 286 -3.86 21.22 15.05
C ARG A 286 -3.85 21.40 16.57
N GLU A 287 -5.01 21.64 17.19
CA GLU A 287 -5.14 21.71 18.65
C GLU A 287 -4.64 20.44 19.33
N LEU A 288 -4.88 19.28 18.70
CA LEU A 288 -4.44 17.98 19.17
C LEU A 288 -2.99 17.63 18.81
N GLY A 289 -2.31 18.49 18.05
CA GLY A 289 -0.91 18.31 17.68
C GLY A 289 -0.65 17.44 16.46
N LEU A 290 -1.68 16.98 15.74
CA LEU A 290 -1.53 16.15 14.53
C LEU A 290 -1.67 17.00 13.25
N ARG A 291 -0.75 16.75 12.30
CA ARG A 291 -0.68 17.51 11.04
C ARG A 291 -0.57 16.64 9.79
N VAL A 292 -0.52 15.31 9.92
CA VAL A 292 -0.34 14.39 8.79
C VAL A 292 -1.67 13.72 8.45
N PHE A 293 -2.06 13.86 7.19
CA PHE A 293 -3.29 13.31 6.62
C PHE A 293 -2.95 12.40 5.45
N SER A 294 -3.16 11.10 5.62
CA SER A 294 -3.06 10.11 4.55
C SER A 294 -4.43 9.94 3.90
N ILE A 295 -4.53 10.29 2.64
CA ILE A 295 -5.80 10.40 1.93
C ILE A 295 -5.83 9.41 0.77
N HIS A 296 -6.81 8.50 0.81
CA HIS A 296 -7.07 7.59 -0.30
C HIS A 296 -7.63 8.38 -1.48
N LYS A 297 -6.84 8.49 -2.53
CA LYS A 297 -7.24 9.06 -3.83
C LYS A 297 -6.95 8.04 -4.93
N GLY A 298 -7.69 8.11 -6.01
CA GLY A 298 -7.65 7.04 -7.01
C GLY A 298 -8.54 5.85 -6.63
N PHE A 299 -8.37 4.71 -7.30
CA PHE A 299 -9.12 3.46 -7.06
C PHE A 299 -10.61 3.68 -6.72
N ALA A 300 -11.31 4.43 -7.58
CA ALA A 300 -12.66 4.94 -7.35
C ALA A 300 -13.77 3.88 -7.29
N SER A 301 -13.41 2.63 -7.54
CA SER A 301 -14.34 1.52 -7.68
C SER A 301 -15.05 1.10 -6.41
N GLN A 302 -14.55 1.49 -5.25
CA GLN A 302 -15.16 1.19 -3.96
C GLN A 302 -16.52 1.88 -3.76
N SER A 303 -16.82 2.92 -4.54
CA SER A 303 -18.09 3.61 -4.47
C SER A 303 -18.66 3.93 -5.84
N ARG A 304 -19.87 3.45 -6.12
CA ARG A 304 -20.58 3.74 -7.37
C ARG A 304 -21.02 5.18 -7.48
N THR A 305 -21.40 5.78 -6.38
CA THR A 305 -21.97 7.13 -6.32
C THR A 305 -20.95 8.19 -5.95
N LEU A 306 -20.01 7.87 -5.05
CA LEU A 306 -19.06 8.80 -4.47
C LEU A 306 -17.65 8.69 -5.06
N GLY A 307 -17.42 7.77 -6.01
CA GLY A 307 -16.11 7.52 -6.60
C GLY A 307 -15.41 8.77 -7.17
N HIS A 308 -16.18 9.76 -7.62
CA HIS A 308 -15.66 11.02 -8.10
C HIS A 308 -14.90 11.83 -7.03
N LEU A 309 -15.17 11.59 -5.74
CA LEU A 309 -14.44 12.22 -4.61
C LEU A 309 -13.03 11.63 -4.38
N ALA A 310 -12.73 10.51 -5.05
CA ALA A 310 -11.37 9.98 -5.10
C ALA A 310 -10.47 10.71 -6.12
N HIS A 311 -11.00 11.64 -6.91
CA HIS A 311 -10.22 12.52 -7.78
C HIS A 311 -9.39 13.49 -6.94
N PRO A 312 -8.10 13.76 -7.29
CA PRO A 312 -7.20 14.58 -6.46
C PRO A 312 -7.41 16.10 -6.58
N GLY A 313 -8.34 16.59 -7.37
CA GLY A 313 -8.50 18.02 -7.64
C GLY A 313 -8.79 18.89 -6.42
N ASP A 314 -9.37 18.33 -5.37
CA ASP A 314 -9.65 19.01 -4.10
C ASP A 314 -8.40 19.13 -3.18
N VAL A 315 -7.30 18.49 -3.55
CA VAL A 315 -6.03 18.60 -2.82
C VAL A 315 -5.38 19.97 -3.04
N GLU A 316 -5.59 20.57 -4.22
CA GLU A 316 -4.98 21.85 -4.61
C GLU A 316 -5.29 22.97 -3.62
N LYS A 317 -6.57 23.28 -3.45
CA LYS A 317 -7.01 24.34 -2.53
C LYS A 317 -6.66 24.01 -1.08
N ALA A 318 -6.84 22.76 -0.65
CA ALA A 318 -6.51 22.36 0.71
C ALA A 318 -5.02 22.54 1.03
N ALA A 319 -4.13 22.20 0.09
CA ALA A 319 -2.68 22.33 0.26
C ALA A 319 -2.23 23.80 0.33
N LEU A 320 -2.85 24.66 -0.48
CA LEU A 320 -2.58 26.10 -0.49
C LEU A 320 -3.07 26.80 0.79
N ASP A 321 -4.29 26.48 1.22
CA ASP A 321 -4.91 27.10 2.39
C ASP A 321 -4.29 26.59 3.72
N HIS A 322 -3.67 25.41 3.72
CA HIS A 322 -3.11 24.76 4.89
C HIS A 322 -1.65 24.29 4.68
N PRO A 323 -0.70 25.21 4.45
CA PRO A 323 0.69 24.86 4.15
C PRO A 323 1.44 24.20 5.33
N ASP A 324 0.88 24.27 6.54
CA ASP A 324 1.41 23.64 7.75
C ASP A 324 0.93 22.19 7.95
N LEU A 325 -0.03 21.73 7.14
CA LEU A 325 -0.50 20.34 7.13
C LEU A 325 0.21 19.54 6.05
N THR A 326 0.39 18.26 6.27
CA THR A 326 0.99 17.32 5.32
C THR A 326 -0.08 16.41 4.74
N PHE A 327 -0.18 16.35 3.42
CA PHE A 327 -1.12 15.54 2.66
C PHE A 327 -0.37 14.42 1.94
N VAL A 328 -0.48 13.20 2.44
CA VAL A 328 0.05 11.98 1.79
C VAL A 328 -1.05 11.41 0.90
N ILE A 329 -0.85 11.46 -0.40
CA ILE A 329 -1.85 11.06 -1.40
C ILE A 329 -1.60 9.61 -1.80
N TYR A 330 -2.37 8.71 -1.21
CA TYR A 330 -2.24 7.28 -1.43
C TYR A 330 -2.49 6.91 -2.90
N HIS A 331 -1.73 5.92 -3.35
CA HIS A 331 -1.76 5.37 -4.70
C HIS A 331 -1.39 6.40 -5.80
N SER A 332 -0.77 7.54 -5.42
CA SER A 332 -0.49 8.65 -6.34
C SER A 332 -1.71 9.04 -7.17
N ALA A 333 -2.91 8.86 -6.62
CA ALA A 333 -4.21 9.14 -7.23
C ALA A 333 -4.45 8.47 -8.60
N ILE A 334 -3.90 7.29 -8.91
CA ILE A 334 -4.17 6.64 -10.19
C ILE A 334 -5.65 6.25 -10.29
N LYS A 335 -6.27 6.61 -11.42
CA LYS A 335 -7.64 6.18 -11.73
C LYS A 335 -7.63 4.73 -12.18
N HIS A 336 -7.55 3.80 -11.24
CA HIS A 336 -7.76 2.40 -11.52
C HIS A 336 -9.18 2.01 -11.10
N GLY A 337 -9.94 1.42 -11.98
CA GLY A 337 -11.34 1.12 -11.73
C GLY A 337 -11.67 -0.36 -11.89
N THR A 338 -12.82 -0.73 -11.33
CA THR A 338 -13.37 -2.07 -11.34
C THR A 338 -13.82 -2.57 -12.71
N ASN A 339 -13.99 -1.68 -13.69
CA ASN A 339 -14.53 -2.08 -14.98
C ASN A 339 -13.41 -2.34 -15.99
N GLU A 340 -13.32 -3.58 -16.48
CA GLU A 340 -12.39 -3.96 -17.55
C GLU A 340 -12.36 -3.00 -18.75
N PRO A 341 -13.48 -2.39 -19.16
CA PRO A 341 -13.47 -1.36 -20.20
C PRO A 341 -12.60 -0.15 -19.88
N GLN A 342 -12.36 0.16 -18.61
CA GLN A 342 -11.55 1.32 -18.22
C GLN A 342 -10.07 1.15 -18.59
N PHE A 343 -9.56 -0.06 -18.64
CA PHE A 343 -8.23 -0.31 -19.19
C PHE A 343 -8.16 -0.18 -20.71
N LYS A 344 -9.30 -0.30 -21.37
CA LYS A 344 -9.46 -0.04 -22.81
C LYS A 344 -9.84 1.40 -23.07
N ASP A 345 -10.12 2.16 -22.00
CA ASP A 345 -10.39 3.59 -22.11
C ASP A 345 -9.06 4.28 -22.43
N PRO A 346 -8.88 4.81 -23.66
CA PRO A 346 -7.67 5.53 -24.01
C PRO A 346 -7.43 6.76 -23.14
N SER A 347 -8.46 7.23 -22.42
CA SER A 347 -8.33 8.31 -21.42
C SER A 347 -7.64 7.87 -20.13
N PHE A 348 -7.42 6.56 -19.90
CA PHE A 348 -6.73 6.08 -18.70
C PHE A 348 -5.22 6.24 -18.80
N PHE A 349 -4.65 5.84 -19.94
CA PHE A 349 -3.23 5.98 -20.23
C PHE A 349 -2.99 6.03 -21.72
N ASP A 350 -2.25 7.03 -22.19
CA ASP A 350 -1.75 7.15 -23.55
C ASP A 350 -0.23 6.95 -23.57
N ALA A 351 0.24 5.87 -24.14
CA ALA A 351 1.67 5.57 -24.24
C ALA A 351 2.45 6.55 -25.13
N THR A 352 1.77 7.27 -26.03
CA THR A 352 2.40 8.25 -26.94
C THR A 352 2.72 9.55 -26.22
N THR A 353 1.76 10.04 -25.42
CA THR A 353 1.88 11.30 -24.68
C THR A 353 2.34 11.08 -23.23
N GLY A 354 2.22 9.85 -22.73
CA GLY A 354 2.43 9.51 -21.35
C GLY A 354 1.30 9.97 -20.43
N ASP A 355 0.16 10.44 -20.99
CA ASP A 355 -0.98 10.90 -20.20
C ASP A 355 -1.55 9.78 -19.36
N PHE A 356 -1.77 10.07 -18.08
CA PHE A 356 -2.17 9.11 -17.07
C PHE A 356 -3.30 9.70 -16.21
N ALA A 357 -4.55 9.32 -16.52
CA ALA A 357 -5.74 9.92 -15.92
C ALA A 357 -5.70 9.97 -14.38
N TRP A 358 -6.16 11.05 -13.80
CA TRP A 358 -6.14 11.41 -12.38
C TRP A 358 -4.74 11.60 -11.80
N HIS A 359 -3.79 10.71 -12.10
CA HIS A 359 -2.41 10.90 -11.73
C HIS A 359 -1.88 12.24 -12.28
N ASP A 360 -2.13 12.53 -13.56
CA ASP A 360 -1.74 13.82 -14.15
C ASP A 360 -2.49 15.00 -13.53
N ALA A 361 -3.72 14.81 -13.08
CA ALA A 361 -4.42 15.85 -12.35
C ALA A 361 -3.69 16.23 -11.04
N LEU A 362 -3.13 15.22 -10.33
CA LEU A 362 -2.27 15.45 -9.17
C LEU A 362 -0.96 16.17 -9.57
N MET A 363 -0.32 15.73 -10.66
CA MET A 363 0.92 16.36 -11.14
C MET A 363 0.73 17.83 -11.53
N LYS A 364 -0.38 18.12 -12.22
CA LYS A 364 -0.76 19.49 -12.63
C LYS A 364 -1.01 20.45 -11.48
N ILE A 365 -1.34 19.97 -10.30
CA ILE A 365 -1.38 20.81 -9.09
C ILE A 365 -0.01 21.43 -8.85
N LYS A 366 1.03 20.62 -8.83
CA LYS A 366 2.39 21.09 -8.58
C LYS A 366 2.94 21.96 -9.74
N GLU A 367 2.51 21.66 -10.96
CA GLU A 367 2.87 22.47 -12.13
C GLU A 367 2.28 23.89 -12.04
N ARG A 368 1.01 24.03 -11.62
CA ARG A 368 0.35 25.33 -11.43
C ARG A 368 0.85 26.06 -10.18
N HIS A 369 1.22 25.32 -9.14
CA HIS A 369 1.59 25.80 -7.82
C HIS A 369 2.94 25.21 -7.38
N PRO A 370 4.06 25.70 -7.95
CA PRO A 370 5.40 25.22 -7.60
C PRO A 370 5.75 25.41 -6.11
N GLU A 371 5.09 26.36 -5.43
CA GLU A 371 5.25 26.67 -4.01
C GLU A 371 4.71 25.58 -3.09
N ILE A 372 3.76 24.74 -3.52
CA ILE A 372 3.22 23.63 -2.72
C ILE A 372 4.35 22.67 -2.34
N SER A 373 4.60 22.52 -1.05
CA SER A 373 5.66 21.65 -0.49
C SER A 373 5.14 20.63 0.52
N ASN A 374 3.82 20.55 0.67
CA ASN A 374 3.15 19.76 1.69
C ASN A 374 2.30 18.61 1.13
N VAL A 375 2.44 18.29 -0.16
CA VAL A 375 1.77 17.18 -0.84
C VAL A 375 2.80 16.12 -1.21
N TYR A 376 2.52 14.86 -0.84
CA TYR A 376 3.40 13.74 -1.00
C TYR A 376 2.68 12.59 -1.74
N PRO A 377 2.93 12.36 -3.03
CA PRO A 377 2.46 11.18 -3.73
C PRO A 377 3.03 9.91 -3.11
N GLU A 378 2.15 8.96 -2.75
CA GLU A 378 2.49 7.66 -2.19
C GLU A 378 2.24 6.56 -3.23
N ILE A 379 3.09 5.54 -3.29
CA ILE A 379 3.14 4.57 -4.38
C ILE A 379 2.58 3.17 -4.04
N GLY A 380 1.95 3.02 -2.87
CA GLY A 380 1.32 1.76 -2.45
C GLY A 380 0.29 1.24 -3.45
N THR A 381 0.20 -0.05 -3.59
CA THR A 381 -0.58 -0.74 -4.64
C THR A 381 -0.16 -0.33 -6.06
N SER A 382 -0.09 0.97 -6.34
CA SER A 382 0.10 1.49 -7.70
C SER A 382 1.40 1.02 -8.34
N PHE A 383 2.54 1.12 -7.65
CA PHE A 383 3.81 0.63 -8.19
C PHE A 383 3.81 -0.90 -8.37
N GLY A 384 3.42 -1.66 -7.35
CA GLY A 384 3.44 -3.12 -7.41
C GLY A 384 2.54 -3.68 -8.51
N MET A 385 1.33 -3.13 -8.66
CA MET A 385 0.41 -3.49 -9.71
C MET A 385 0.98 -3.19 -11.10
N LEU A 386 1.43 -1.97 -11.32
CA LEU A 386 1.94 -1.53 -12.63
C LEU A 386 3.25 -2.22 -13.01
N ALA A 387 4.13 -2.52 -12.05
CA ALA A 387 5.36 -3.25 -12.30
C ALA A 387 5.10 -4.63 -12.95
N ILE A 388 3.97 -5.26 -12.63
CA ILE A 388 3.59 -6.57 -13.20
C ILE A 388 2.74 -6.41 -14.46
N GLU A 389 1.80 -5.46 -14.48
CA GLU A 389 0.83 -5.33 -15.57
C GLU A 389 1.35 -4.47 -16.71
N HIS A 390 1.95 -3.34 -16.37
CA HIS A 390 2.39 -2.31 -17.30
C HIS A 390 3.68 -1.62 -16.87
N PRO A 391 4.85 -2.26 -17.01
CA PRO A 391 6.12 -1.68 -16.55
C PRO A 391 6.42 -0.28 -17.14
N VAL A 392 5.93 0.02 -18.35
CA VAL A 392 6.05 1.36 -18.94
C VAL A 392 5.22 2.39 -18.15
N MET A 393 4.01 2.03 -17.72
CA MET A 393 3.21 2.90 -16.85
C MET A 393 3.86 3.10 -15.49
N ALA A 394 4.50 2.07 -14.94
CA ALA A 394 5.28 2.19 -13.69
C ALA A 394 6.39 3.23 -13.83
N GLN A 395 7.06 3.28 -15.00
CA GLN A 395 8.09 4.29 -15.27
C GLN A 395 7.49 5.70 -15.35
N HIS A 396 6.33 5.85 -15.98
CA HIS A 396 5.62 7.14 -16.01
C HIS A 396 5.14 7.56 -14.62
N LEU A 397 4.62 6.62 -13.81
CA LEU A 397 4.21 6.90 -12.43
C LEU A 397 5.38 7.49 -11.62
N ILE A 398 6.50 6.78 -11.58
CA ILE A 398 7.67 7.18 -10.80
C ILE A 398 8.32 8.42 -11.41
N GLY A 399 8.51 8.44 -12.74
CA GLY A 399 9.13 9.55 -13.44
C GLY A 399 8.38 10.87 -13.26
N LYS A 400 7.05 10.84 -13.34
CA LYS A 400 6.20 12.02 -13.11
C LYS A 400 6.21 12.47 -11.66
N ASN A 401 6.07 11.53 -10.71
CA ASN A 401 6.15 11.88 -9.29
C ASN A 401 7.44 12.65 -8.99
N ILE A 402 8.58 12.16 -9.46
CA ILE A 402 9.88 12.79 -9.24
C ILE A 402 10.01 14.10 -10.03
N LYS A 403 9.58 14.12 -11.29
CA LYS A 403 9.68 15.31 -12.14
C LYS A 403 8.91 16.51 -11.59
N TYR A 404 7.69 16.29 -11.10
CA TYR A 404 6.82 17.36 -10.63
C TYR A 404 7.02 17.69 -9.16
N TYR A 405 7.01 16.68 -8.28
CA TYR A 405 7.10 16.91 -6.83
C TYR A 405 8.53 16.87 -6.28
N GLY A 406 9.47 16.32 -7.04
CA GLY A 406 10.83 16.05 -6.57
C GLY A 406 10.91 14.74 -5.77
N VAL A 407 12.08 14.13 -5.80
CA VAL A 407 12.32 12.83 -5.12
C VAL A 407 12.06 12.89 -3.62
N ASP A 408 12.25 14.05 -3.00
CA ASP A 408 12.05 14.28 -1.55
C ASP A 408 10.58 14.26 -1.11
N HIS A 409 9.63 14.19 -2.06
CA HIS A 409 8.18 14.15 -1.79
C HIS A 409 7.54 12.81 -2.15
N VAL A 410 8.25 11.88 -2.76
CA VAL A 410 7.69 10.56 -3.09
C VAL A 410 7.81 9.64 -1.89
N ILE A 411 6.70 8.99 -1.50
CA ILE A 411 6.61 8.17 -0.28
C ILE A 411 6.38 6.71 -0.64
N TRP A 412 7.10 5.84 0.07
CA TRP A 412 6.96 4.40 -0.01
C TRP A 412 5.77 3.90 0.82
N GLY A 413 4.94 3.08 0.20
CA GLY A 413 3.95 2.22 0.81
C GLY A 413 3.76 0.97 -0.02
N THR A 414 3.21 -0.07 0.54
CA THR A 414 2.96 -1.33 -0.18
C THR A 414 1.50 -1.73 -0.25
N ASP A 415 0.69 -1.24 0.68
CA ASP A 415 -0.69 -1.68 0.85
C ASP A 415 -0.81 -3.17 1.26
N CYS A 416 0.24 -3.74 1.83
CA CYS A 416 0.24 -5.09 2.38
C CYS A 416 -0.54 -5.12 3.71
N LEU A 417 -1.32 -6.16 4.01
CA LEU A 417 -1.27 -7.53 3.44
C LEU A 417 -2.15 -7.82 2.21
N TRP A 418 -2.82 -6.84 1.62
CA TRP A 418 -3.72 -7.14 0.47
C TRP A 418 -2.97 -7.81 -0.68
N TRP A 419 -1.66 -7.58 -0.78
CA TRP A 419 -0.75 -8.14 -1.77
C TRP A 419 0.12 -9.30 -1.26
N GLY A 420 -0.03 -9.71 -0.01
CA GLY A 420 0.86 -10.65 0.66
C GLY A 420 2.14 -10.02 1.18
N SER A 421 3.27 -10.72 1.12
CA SER A 421 4.56 -10.18 1.55
C SER A 421 5.00 -8.99 0.70
N PRO A 422 5.48 -7.89 1.31
CA PRO A 422 6.00 -6.75 0.57
C PRO A 422 7.36 -6.99 -0.06
N GLN A 423 8.04 -8.11 0.22
CA GLN A 423 9.44 -8.31 -0.19
C GLN A 423 9.63 -8.23 -1.70
N TRP A 424 8.73 -8.85 -2.48
CA TRP A 424 8.85 -8.81 -3.94
C TRP A 424 8.70 -7.38 -4.52
N VAL A 425 7.88 -6.53 -3.88
CA VAL A 425 7.71 -5.13 -4.28
C VAL A 425 8.97 -4.34 -3.94
N ILE A 426 9.57 -4.61 -2.77
CA ILE A 426 10.85 -4.03 -2.34
C ILE A 426 11.94 -4.43 -3.35
N ASP A 427 12.06 -5.71 -3.67
CA ASP A 427 13.05 -6.21 -4.64
C ASP A 427 12.81 -5.65 -6.05
N ALA A 428 11.55 -5.48 -6.45
CA ALA A 428 11.20 -4.83 -7.70
C ALA A 428 11.69 -3.38 -7.72
N PHE A 429 11.38 -2.60 -6.67
CA PHE A 429 11.77 -1.18 -6.65
C PHE A 429 13.28 -0.98 -6.50
N LYS A 430 13.99 -1.83 -5.77
CA LYS A 430 15.46 -1.84 -5.73
C LYS A 430 16.05 -1.90 -7.13
N ARG A 431 15.51 -2.78 -7.96
CA ARG A 431 16.01 -3.05 -9.32
C ARG A 431 15.43 -2.15 -10.40
N PHE A 432 14.29 -1.53 -10.13
CA PHE A 432 13.56 -0.74 -11.11
C PHE A 432 14.36 0.46 -11.62
N GLN A 433 14.30 0.68 -12.95
CA GLN A 433 14.89 1.83 -13.62
C GLN A 433 13.93 2.40 -14.68
N ILE A 434 14.04 3.71 -14.89
CA ILE A 434 13.38 4.38 -16.00
C ILE A 434 14.29 4.24 -17.23
N SER A 435 13.75 3.85 -18.37
CA SER A 435 14.50 3.66 -19.61
C SER A 435 15.08 4.98 -20.13
N ASP A 436 16.22 4.91 -20.85
CA ASP A 436 16.82 6.09 -21.50
C ASP A 436 15.83 6.76 -22.43
N GLU A 437 15.05 5.96 -23.20
CA GLU A 437 14.02 6.48 -24.09
C GLU A 437 13.00 7.37 -23.37
N LEU A 438 12.51 6.95 -22.20
CA LEU A 438 11.55 7.75 -21.44
C LEU A 438 12.22 8.95 -20.72
N CYS A 439 13.47 8.80 -20.30
CA CYS A 439 14.25 9.93 -19.79
C CYS A 439 14.40 11.02 -20.86
N ASP A 440 14.82 10.64 -22.06
CA ASP A 440 15.03 11.59 -23.16
C ASP A 440 13.72 12.22 -23.65
N LYS A 441 12.67 11.39 -23.82
CA LYS A 441 11.40 11.86 -24.36
C LYS A 441 10.59 12.71 -23.40
N PHE A 442 10.57 12.36 -22.11
CA PHE A 442 9.71 12.99 -21.11
C PHE A 442 10.45 13.81 -20.06
N GLY A 443 11.78 13.85 -20.12
CA GLY A 443 12.61 14.58 -19.14
C GLY A 443 12.56 13.94 -17.76
N TYR A 444 12.47 12.62 -17.67
CA TYR A 444 12.60 11.89 -16.41
C TYR A 444 14.07 11.69 -16.05
N SER A 445 14.33 11.45 -14.78
CA SER A 445 15.67 11.13 -14.28
C SER A 445 15.79 9.63 -14.01
N LYS A 446 16.98 9.08 -14.22
CA LYS A 446 17.33 7.75 -13.69
C LYS A 446 17.26 7.77 -12.18
N LEU A 447 16.92 6.64 -11.59
CA LEU A 447 16.89 6.47 -10.14
C LEU A 447 18.28 6.10 -9.64
N THR A 448 18.84 6.94 -8.79
CA THR A 448 20.04 6.61 -8.03
C THR A 448 19.70 5.77 -6.79
N LYS A 449 20.72 5.20 -6.13
CA LYS A 449 20.54 4.52 -4.84
C LYS A 449 20.06 5.50 -3.77
N GLU A 450 20.53 6.74 -3.80
CA GLU A 450 20.13 7.82 -2.91
C GLU A 450 18.66 8.19 -3.11
N ASP A 451 18.18 8.27 -4.34
CA ASP A 451 16.77 8.52 -4.65
C ASP A 451 15.88 7.39 -4.09
N LYS A 452 16.30 6.15 -4.29
CA LYS A 452 15.59 4.99 -3.74
C LYS A 452 15.59 4.99 -2.22
N ALA A 453 16.70 5.36 -1.58
CA ALA A 453 16.77 5.48 -0.11
C ALA A 453 15.80 6.54 0.43
N LYS A 454 15.69 7.69 -0.25
CA LYS A 454 14.71 8.73 0.09
C LYS A 454 13.29 8.20 0.00
N ILE A 455 12.94 7.59 -1.12
CA ILE A 455 11.60 7.05 -1.36
C ILE A 455 11.28 5.92 -0.38
N PHE A 456 12.19 4.94 -0.19
CA PHE A 456 11.97 3.80 0.71
C PHE A 456 11.68 4.18 2.15
N GLY A 457 12.22 5.31 2.65
CA GLY A 457 11.95 5.61 4.05
C GLY A 457 12.44 6.95 4.57
N LEU A 458 13.45 7.59 3.98
CA LEU A 458 13.97 8.85 4.55
C LEU A 458 12.93 9.97 4.48
N ASN A 459 12.12 10.02 3.41
CA ASN A 459 11.04 11.00 3.28
C ASN A 459 9.94 10.76 4.31
N ALA A 460 9.51 9.51 4.49
CA ALA A 460 8.53 9.16 5.50
C ALA A 460 9.06 9.45 6.92
N ALA A 461 10.32 9.11 7.20
CA ALA A 461 10.95 9.42 8.47
C ALA A 461 10.91 10.91 8.80
N LYS A 462 11.16 11.77 7.81
CA LYS A 462 11.06 13.23 7.98
C LYS A 462 9.64 13.68 8.33
N ILE A 463 8.61 13.14 7.65
CA ILE A 463 7.20 13.47 7.90
C ILE A 463 6.76 13.05 9.30
N TYR A 464 7.16 11.86 9.73
CA TYR A 464 6.76 11.29 11.01
C TYR A 464 7.74 11.60 12.17
N GLY A 465 8.76 12.43 11.95
CA GLY A 465 9.73 12.80 12.98
C GLY A 465 10.57 11.64 13.50
N VAL A 466 10.88 10.66 12.66
CA VAL A 466 11.68 9.47 13.01
C VAL A 466 13.16 9.73 12.78
N ASP A 467 14.00 9.57 13.81
CA ASP A 467 15.44 9.60 13.67
C ASP A 467 15.95 8.29 13.06
N VAL A 468 16.29 8.32 11.78
CA VAL A 468 16.79 7.13 11.05
C VAL A 468 18.12 6.65 11.57
N SER A 469 19.00 7.55 12.06
CA SER A 469 20.29 7.15 12.61
C SER A 469 20.11 6.37 13.91
N GLU A 470 19.26 6.86 14.81
CA GLU A 470 18.88 6.12 16.02
C GLU A 470 18.28 4.76 15.68
N LYS A 471 17.35 4.71 14.72
CA LYS A 471 16.73 3.45 14.30
C LYS A 471 17.72 2.47 13.71
N ARG A 472 18.61 2.89 12.82
CA ARG A 472 19.64 2.02 12.24
C ARG A 472 20.57 1.41 13.30
N ASN A 473 20.78 2.09 14.41
CA ASN A 473 21.54 1.57 15.55
C ASN A 473 20.74 0.60 16.41
N ALA A 474 19.44 0.84 16.62
CA ALA A 474 18.59 0.03 17.48
C ALA A 474 18.12 -1.28 16.80
N LEU A 475 17.74 -1.23 15.53
CA LEU A 475 17.10 -2.34 14.82
C LEU A 475 17.90 -3.64 14.79
N PRO A 476 19.23 -3.66 14.58
CA PRO A 476 20.00 -4.91 14.56
C PRO A 476 19.97 -5.68 15.87
N ALA A 477 19.79 -4.97 16.98
CA ALA A 477 19.78 -5.55 18.33
C ALA A 477 18.39 -5.82 18.89
N ASP A 478 17.33 -5.40 18.21
CA ASP A 478 15.97 -5.54 18.71
C ASP A 478 15.47 -7.01 18.71
N THR A 479 14.41 -7.27 19.44
CA THR A 479 13.90 -8.64 19.60
C THR A 479 13.27 -9.16 18.31
N LEU A 480 12.60 -8.31 17.50
CA LEU A 480 12.03 -8.74 16.22
C LEU A 480 13.12 -9.20 15.26
N THR A 481 14.23 -8.48 15.17
CA THR A 481 15.37 -8.87 14.33
C THR A 481 16.01 -10.18 14.81
N ARG A 482 16.14 -10.39 16.13
CA ARG A 482 16.61 -11.67 16.67
C ARG A 482 15.67 -12.83 16.37
N ILE A 483 14.35 -12.62 16.49
CA ILE A 483 13.34 -13.64 16.11
C ILE A 483 13.41 -13.93 14.62
N LYS A 484 13.53 -12.91 13.77
CA LYS A 484 13.72 -13.06 12.32
C LYS A 484 14.94 -13.93 12.01
N THR A 485 16.08 -13.65 12.64
CA THR A 485 17.31 -14.45 12.45
C THR A 485 17.08 -15.91 12.80
N ALA A 486 16.53 -16.18 13.99
CA ALA A 486 16.21 -17.54 14.42
C ALA A 486 15.16 -18.24 13.53
N TYR A 487 14.18 -17.50 13.02
CA TYR A 487 13.18 -18.00 12.06
C TYR A 487 13.84 -18.44 10.76
N LEU A 488 14.72 -17.61 10.19
CA LEU A 488 15.44 -17.92 8.94
C LEU A 488 16.41 -19.09 9.10
N GLU A 489 17.14 -19.16 10.22
CA GLU A 489 18.06 -20.27 10.55
C GLU A 489 17.34 -21.62 10.68
N ARG A 490 16.09 -21.62 11.11
CA ARG A 490 15.24 -22.81 11.21
C ARG A 490 14.53 -23.21 9.91
N GLY A 491 14.92 -22.62 8.79
CA GLY A 491 14.36 -22.89 7.48
C GLY A 491 13.06 -22.12 7.20
N GLY A 492 12.83 -21.01 7.89
CA GLY A 492 11.77 -20.07 7.56
C GLY A 492 11.93 -19.62 6.12
N LEU A 493 10.94 -19.92 5.30
CA LEU A 493 10.92 -19.51 3.90
C LEU A 493 10.22 -18.16 3.80
N ARG A 494 10.79 -17.27 2.99
CA ARG A 494 10.07 -16.07 2.55
C ARG A 494 8.81 -16.51 1.83
N ASP A 495 7.67 -16.08 2.34
CA ASP A 495 6.41 -16.28 1.67
C ASP A 495 6.14 -15.11 0.74
N ASN A 496 6.42 -15.30 -0.53
CA ASN A 496 6.15 -14.31 -1.57
C ASN A 496 4.77 -14.53 -2.21
N ALA A 497 3.91 -15.36 -1.61
CA ALA A 497 2.57 -15.58 -2.11
C ALA A 497 1.78 -14.27 -2.05
N ALA A 498 1.34 -13.78 -3.19
CA ALA A 498 0.38 -12.70 -3.25
C ALA A 498 -0.98 -13.25 -2.80
N TYR A 499 -1.56 -12.63 -1.79
CA TYR A 499 -2.96 -12.86 -1.42
C TYR A 499 -3.87 -12.12 -2.40
N GLY A 500 -5.14 -12.38 -2.34
CA GLY A 500 -6.10 -11.75 -3.21
C GLY A 500 -6.58 -12.67 -4.32
N TRP A 501 -7.32 -12.12 -5.24
CA TRP A 501 -8.22 -12.87 -6.13
C TRP A 501 -7.79 -12.76 -7.57
N VAL A 502 -7.97 -13.86 -8.30
CA VAL A 502 -7.73 -13.95 -9.74
C VAL A 502 -8.89 -14.66 -10.43
N ARG A 503 -9.09 -14.41 -11.72
CA ARG A 503 -10.00 -15.21 -12.54
C ARG A 503 -9.36 -16.56 -12.83
N ARG A 504 -10.08 -17.64 -12.55
CA ARG A 504 -9.72 -18.98 -13.03
C ARG A 504 -9.85 -18.96 -14.55
N GLN A 505 -8.76 -19.17 -15.25
CA GLN A 505 -8.81 -19.42 -16.69
C GLN A 505 -9.45 -20.80 -16.89
N SER A 506 -10.39 -20.88 -17.82
CA SER A 506 -11.05 -22.12 -18.22
C SER A 506 -10.10 -23.01 -18.99
#